data_35f66f38a82310ccaaaa2655f51a14d3
#
_entry.id   35f66f38a82310ccaaaa2655f51a14d3
#
_cell.length_a   1.000
_cell.length_b   1.000
_cell.length_c   1.000
_cell.angle_alpha   90.00
_cell.angle_beta   90.00
_cell.angle_gamma   90.00
#
_symmetry.space_group_name_H-M   'P 1'
#
loop_
_entity.id
_entity.type
_entity.pdbx_description
1 polymer ?
#
loop_
_entity_poly.entity_id
_entity_poly.type
_entity_poly.pdbx_seq_one_letter_code
_entity_poly.pdbx_strand_id
1 'polypeptide(L)'
;MKSLLAFIKKETMEQFRSGRLMILGILFVLLGVMNPAVAKITPWLLEILADSLTESGMTVTPVTVSAMDSWVQFFKNMPLGLIVFVLLQSSIFTKEYQSGTLVLSLTKGLERFKVVVSKTVVLTVLWTVGYWLCFGITYGYNAYFWDNSVAQNLILSVVCWWLFGVCVISLMILFSTIASSNTGVLVGTGSVVLASYLLGLLPKISKYLPTLLANGNPLIYGVAEAKTYIVAILITVVASLICFAVSIPIFNKKQL
;
A
#
# COMPACT_ATOMS: atom_id res chain seq x y z
N MET A 1 4.26 23.55 -18.31
CA MET A 1 5.07 22.36 -17.96
C MET A 1 6.20 22.66 -16.97
N LYS A 2 7.01 23.69 -17.14
CA LYS A 2 8.14 24.02 -16.22
C LYS A 2 7.71 24.20 -14.76
N SER A 3 6.59 24.87 -14.47
CA SER A 3 6.09 25.08 -13.10
C SER A 3 5.64 23.78 -12.41
N LEU A 4 5.04 22.83 -13.14
CA LEU A 4 4.66 21.51 -12.62
C LEU A 4 5.90 20.70 -12.18
N LEU A 5 6.89 20.61 -13.06
CA LEU A 5 8.14 19.89 -12.76
C LEU A 5 8.91 20.52 -11.59
N ALA A 6 8.95 21.85 -11.52
CA ALA A 6 9.55 22.56 -10.39
C ALA A 6 8.83 22.24 -9.06
N PHE A 7 7.50 22.14 -9.09
CA PHE A 7 6.73 21.80 -7.90
C PHE A 7 6.87 20.32 -7.51
N ILE A 8 6.90 19.37 -8.47
CA ILE A 8 7.23 17.96 -8.20
C ILE A 8 8.61 17.85 -7.54
N LYS A 9 9.62 18.57 -8.07
CA LYS A 9 10.95 18.61 -7.47
C LYS A 9 10.93 19.14 -6.03
N LYS A 10 10.16 20.22 -5.78
CA LYS A 10 9.96 20.77 -4.42
C LYS A 10 9.36 19.73 -3.49
N GLU A 11 8.28 19.06 -3.89
CA GLU A 11 7.62 18.02 -3.10
C GLU A 11 8.56 16.84 -2.81
N THR A 12 9.30 16.37 -3.82
CA THR A 12 10.28 15.28 -3.64
C THR A 12 11.38 15.69 -2.66
N MET A 13 11.92 16.92 -2.78
CA MET A 13 12.92 17.43 -1.83
C MET A 13 12.37 17.55 -0.40
N GLU A 14 11.09 17.88 -0.25
CA GLU A 14 10.43 17.93 1.06
C GLU A 14 10.35 16.53 1.70
N GLN A 15 10.07 15.48 0.91
CA GLN A 15 10.09 14.09 1.40
C GLN A 15 11.47 13.68 1.91
N PHE A 16 12.54 14.09 1.22
CA PHE A 16 13.92 13.86 1.68
C PHE A 16 14.23 14.60 2.98
N ARG A 17 13.96 15.93 3.02
CA ARG A 17 14.30 16.79 4.17
C ARG A 17 13.50 16.46 5.42
N SER A 18 12.26 15.98 5.27
CA SER A 18 11.40 15.60 6.40
C SER A 18 11.74 14.21 6.98
N GLY A 19 12.68 13.48 6.41
CA GLY A 19 13.03 12.12 6.81
C GLY A 19 11.99 11.05 6.45
N ARG A 20 10.84 11.43 5.87
CA ARG A 20 9.76 10.50 5.52
C ARG A 20 10.20 9.44 4.52
N LEU A 21 10.97 9.83 3.52
CA LEU A 21 11.53 8.90 2.54
C LEU A 21 12.45 7.87 3.20
N MET A 22 13.28 8.30 4.15
CA MET A 22 14.19 7.40 4.88
C MET A 22 13.40 6.39 5.72
N ILE A 23 12.37 6.85 6.46
CA ILE A 23 11.50 5.97 7.27
C ILE A 23 10.80 4.95 6.39
N LEU A 24 10.22 5.37 5.25
CA LEU A 24 9.56 4.47 4.30
C LEU A 24 10.56 3.49 3.67
N GLY A 25 11.75 3.95 3.30
CA GLY A 25 12.80 3.09 2.75
C GLY A 25 13.22 2.00 3.73
N ILE A 26 13.51 2.37 4.98
CA ILE A 26 13.84 1.40 6.05
C ILE A 26 12.68 0.43 6.26
N LEU A 27 11.44 0.92 6.35
CA LEU A 27 10.26 0.07 6.56
C LEU A 27 10.13 -0.99 5.46
N PHE A 28 10.15 -0.59 4.18
CA PHE A 28 9.96 -1.53 3.07
C PHE A 28 11.14 -2.49 2.90
N VAL A 29 12.37 -2.06 3.21
CA VAL A 29 13.53 -2.96 3.27
C VAL A 29 13.37 -3.98 4.39
N LEU A 30 13.00 -3.54 5.60
CA LEU A 30 12.77 -4.43 6.74
C LEU A 30 11.66 -5.44 6.44
N LEU A 31 10.51 -5.00 5.91
CA LEU A 31 9.44 -5.90 5.52
C LEU A 31 9.91 -6.91 4.47
N GLY A 32 10.68 -6.45 3.47
CA GLY A 32 11.22 -7.31 2.41
C GLY A 32 12.13 -8.41 2.92
N VAL A 33 12.99 -8.10 3.89
CA VAL A 33 13.89 -9.09 4.54
C VAL A 33 13.12 -9.96 5.52
N MET A 34 12.18 -9.37 6.27
CA MET A 34 11.43 -10.08 7.32
C MET A 34 10.57 -11.22 6.76
N ASN A 35 9.99 -11.06 5.54
CA ASN A 35 9.13 -12.08 4.95
C ASN A 35 9.83 -13.45 4.83
N PRO A 36 10.98 -13.59 4.13
CA PRO A 36 11.69 -14.86 4.05
C PRO A 36 12.36 -15.25 5.37
N ALA A 37 12.78 -14.29 6.19
CA ALA A 37 13.42 -14.56 7.47
C ALA A 37 12.45 -15.25 8.44
N VAL A 38 11.22 -14.73 8.59
CA VAL A 38 10.19 -15.34 9.44
C VAL A 38 9.85 -16.75 8.94
N ALA A 39 9.67 -16.93 7.63
CA ALA A 39 9.43 -18.24 7.06
C ALA A 39 10.55 -19.23 7.45
N LYS A 40 11.81 -18.83 7.27
CA LYS A 40 12.98 -19.69 7.52
C LYS A 40 13.20 -20.02 9.00
N ILE A 41 12.87 -19.10 9.91
CA ILE A 41 13.05 -19.29 11.35
C ILE A 41 11.92 -20.12 11.96
N THR A 42 10.75 -20.19 11.34
CA THR A 42 9.56 -20.88 11.87
C THR A 42 9.82 -22.35 12.27
N PRO A 43 10.49 -23.21 11.45
CA PRO A 43 10.77 -24.60 11.83
C PRO A 43 11.64 -24.70 13.09
N TRP A 44 12.68 -23.89 13.18
CA TRP A 44 13.57 -23.84 14.33
C TRP A 44 12.84 -23.42 15.62
N LEU A 45 11.93 -22.42 15.54
CA LEU A 45 11.10 -22.03 16.68
C LEU A 45 10.16 -23.15 17.12
N LEU A 46 9.58 -23.88 16.16
CA LEU A 46 8.71 -25.02 16.46
C LEU A 46 9.50 -26.17 17.10
N GLU A 47 10.74 -26.42 16.67
CA GLU A 47 11.62 -27.42 17.25
C GLU A 47 11.96 -27.11 18.71
N ILE A 48 12.33 -25.85 19.03
CA ILE A 48 12.58 -25.41 20.40
C ILE A 48 11.33 -25.55 21.29
N LEU A 49 10.15 -25.30 20.74
CA LEU A 49 8.89 -25.40 21.45
C LEU A 49 8.34 -26.84 21.50
N ALA A 50 8.92 -27.77 20.72
CA ALA A 50 8.44 -29.15 20.59
C ALA A 50 8.36 -29.87 21.93
N ASP A 51 9.39 -29.69 22.79
CA ASP A 51 9.44 -30.33 24.12
C ASP A 51 8.28 -29.84 25.00
N SER A 52 8.04 -28.53 25.03
CA SER A 52 6.94 -27.92 25.79
C SER A 52 5.55 -28.30 25.26
N LEU A 53 5.42 -28.46 23.92
CA LEU A 53 4.17 -28.83 23.26
C LEU A 53 3.86 -30.32 23.47
N THR A 54 4.88 -31.18 23.48
CA THR A 54 4.73 -32.63 23.80
C THR A 54 4.31 -32.85 25.21
N GLU A 55 4.84 -32.09 26.19
CA GLU A 55 4.38 -32.11 27.57
C GLU A 55 2.89 -31.71 27.72
N SER A 56 2.39 -30.87 26.79
CA SER A 56 0.98 -30.46 26.72
C SER A 56 0.09 -31.43 25.92
N GLY A 57 0.63 -32.59 25.50
CA GLY A 57 -0.09 -33.62 24.74
C GLY A 57 -0.27 -33.29 23.23
N MET A 58 0.44 -32.30 22.72
CA MET A 58 0.43 -31.95 21.29
C MET A 58 1.61 -32.61 20.56
N THR A 59 1.34 -33.29 19.44
CA THR A 59 2.39 -33.84 18.57
C THR A 59 2.84 -32.78 17.58
N VAL A 60 4.11 -32.43 17.56
CA VAL A 60 4.71 -31.52 16.59
C VAL A 60 5.13 -32.32 15.34
N THR A 61 4.44 -32.09 14.25
CA THR A 61 4.87 -32.61 12.93
C THR A 61 5.98 -31.73 12.36
N PRO A 62 7.03 -32.30 11.75
CA PRO A 62 8.07 -31.51 11.06
C PRO A 62 7.44 -30.61 9.99
N VAL A 63 7.64 -29.29 10.11
CA VAL A 63 7.13 -28.31 9.15
C VAL A 63 8.22 -28.06 8.10
N THR A 64 7.95 -28.47 6.86
CA THR A 64 8.79 -28.10 5.72
C THR A 64 8.38 -26.73 5.20
N VAL A 65 9.30 -25.77 5.18
CA VAL A 65 9.06 -24.41 4.74
C VAL A 65 9.50 -24.22 3.29
N SER A 66 8.69 -23.52 2.55
CA SER A 66 8.90 -23.23 1.13
C SER A 66 8.83 -21.73 0.84
N ALA A 67 9.12 -21.32 -0.41
CA ALA A 67 8.89 -19.95 -0.85
C ALA A 67 7.42 -19.50 -0.67
N MET A 68 6.46 -20.45 -0.67
CA MET A 68 5.05 -20.16 -0.46
C MET A 68 4.80 -19.49 0.90
N ASP A 69 5.46 -19.99 1.97
CA ASP A 69 5.30 -19.43 3.32
C ASP A 69 5.81 -18.00 3.39
N SER A 70 6.94 -17.72 2.71
CA SER A 70 7.46 -16.36 2.58
C SER A 70 6.51 -15.44 1.82
N TRP A 71 5.85 -15.91 0.75
CA TRP A 71 4.86 -15.13 0.01
C TRP A 71 3.60 -14.87 0.82
N VAL A 72 3.16 -15.84 1.61
CA VAL A 72 2.06 -15.64 2.57
C VAL A 72 2.41 -14.54 3.58
N GLN A 73 3.64 -14.55 4.11
CA GLN A 73 4.11 -13.48 5.00
C GLN A 73 4.16 -12.11 4.29
N PHE A 74 4.57 -12.07 3.02
CA PHE A 74 4.55 -10.84 2.23
C PHE A 74 3.15 -10.23 2.19
N PHE A 75 2.14 -10.99 1.78
CA PHE A 75 0.76 -10.49 1.72
C PHE A 75 0.18 -10.16 3.11
N LYS A 76 0.59 -10.87 4.16
CA LYS A 76 0.18 -10.61 5.54
C LYS A 76 0.78 -9.31 6.09
N ASN A 77 2.00 -8.94 5.67
CA ASN A 77 2.72 -7.77 6.17
C ASN A 77 2.43 -6.49 5.35
N MET A 78 1.96 -6.61 4.10
CA MET A 78 1.67 -5.45 3.25
C MET A 78 0.64 -4.47 3.83
N PRO A 79 -0.43 -4.89 4.53
CA PRO A 79 -1.33 -3.96 5.21
C PRO A 79 -0.60 -3.03 6.19
N LEU A 80 0.38 -3.54 6.95
CA LEU A 80 1.19 -2.72 7.84
C LEU A 80 1.99 -1.66 7.06
N GLY A 81 2.62 -2.06 5.95
CA GLY A 81 3.35 -1.14 5.07
C GLY A 81 2.45 -0.02 4.53
N LEU A 82 1.25 -0.36 4.09
CA LEU A 82 0.28 0.61 3.58
C LEU A 82 -0.25 1.54 4.69
N ILE A 83 -0.56 1.02 5.87
CA ILE A 83 -1.01 1.84 7.01
C ILE A 83 0.07 2.86 7.40
N VAL A 84 1.33 2.43 7.56
CA VAL A 84 2.43 3.35 7.89
C VAL A 84 2.63 4.37 6.77
N PHE A 85 2.53 3.97 5.50
CA PHE A 85 2.58 4.89 4.37
C PHE A 85 1.50 5.96 4.47
N VAL A 86 0.24 5.57 4.68
CA VAL A 86 -0.90 6.50 4.81
C VAL A 86 -0.71 7.44 6.01
N LEU A 87 -0.28 6.92 7.17
CA LEU A 87 -0.04 7.73 8.36
C LEU A 87 1.04 8.80 8.13
N LEU A 88 2.16 8.45 7.49
CA LEU A 88 3.24 9.39 7.20
C LEU A 88 2.88 10.43 6.14
N GLN A 89 2.05 10.05 5.16
CA GLN A 89 1.74 10.89 4.01
C GLN A 89 0.42 11.66 4.12
N SER A 90 -0.45 11.32 5.07
CA SER A 90 -1.76 11.95 5.24
C SER A 90 -1.69 13.46 5.47
N SER A 91 -0.60 13.96 6.05
CA SER A 91 -0.39 15.39 6.34
C SER A 91 0.17 16.20 5.15
N ILE A 92 0.33 15.60 3.97
CA ILE A 92 0.99 16.24 2.82
C ILE A 92 0.29 17.52 2.31
N PHE A 93 -1.03 17.61 2.47
CA PHE A 93 -1.80 18.83 2.17
C PHE A 93 -2.06 19.64 3.42
N THR A 94 -2.48 18.99 4.51
CA THR A 94 -2.95 19.67 5.73
C THR A 94 -1.86 20.47 6.41
N LYS A 95 -0.62 20.01 6.36
CA LYS A 95 0.53 20.77 6.86
C LYS A 95 0.73 22.09 6.11
N GLU A 96 0.58 22.09 4.80
CA GLU A 96 0.70 23.31 3.99
C GLU A 96 -0.49 24.25 4.16
N TYR A 97 -1.70 23.73 4.44
CA TYR A 97 -2.84 24.55 4.81
C TYR A 97 -2.58 25.30 6.11
N GLN A 98 -2.12 24.58 7.14
CA GLN A 98 -1.87 25.14 8.47
C GLN A 98 -0.71 26.14 8.50
N SER A 99 0.33 25.93 7.69
CA SER A 99 1.51 26.81 7.60
C SER A 99 1.32 27.99 6.65
N GLY A 100 0.21 28.06 5.88
CA GLY A 100 -0.02 29.08 4.86
C GLY A 100 0.94 29.04 3.65
N THR A 101 1.85 28.06 3.60
CA THR A 101 2.85 27.96 2.51
C THR A 101 2.23 27.68 1.16
N LEU A 102 1.07 27.02 1.15
CA LEU A 102 0.33 26.76 -0.07
C LEU A 102 -0.23 28.05 -0.69
N VAL A 103 -0.74 28.96 0.15
CA VAL A 103 -1.23 30.29 -0.29
C VAL A 103 -0.11 31.05 -0.99
N LEU A 104 1.10 31.08 -0.38
CA LEU A 104 2.29 31.70 -0.99
C LEU A 104 2.65 31.12 -2.36
N SER A 105 2.47 29.82 -2.54
CA SER A 105 2.75 29.15 -3.82
C SER A 105 1.73 29.53 -4.90
N LEU A 106 0.45 29.63 -4.50
CA LEU A 106 -0.65 29.99 -5.40
C LEU A 106 -0.60 31.49 -5.80
N THR A 107 -0.25 32.40 -4.88
CA THR A 107 -0.09 33.84 -5.18
C THR A 107 1.08 34.10 -6.14
N LYS A 108 2.08 33.19 -6.21
CA LYS A 108 3.16 33.22 -7.19
C LYS A 108 2.75 32.67 -8.56
N GLY A 109 1.45 32.43 -8.82
CA GLY A 109 0.94 31.99 -10.12
C GLY A 109 0.92 30.48 -10.35
N LEU A 110 1.07 29.65 -9.30
CA LEU A 110 0.90 28.21 -9.43
C LEU A 110 -0.59 27.86 -9.52
N GLU A 111 -1.00 27.20 -10.59
CA GLU A 111 -2.38 26.74 -10.76
C GLU A 111 -2.71 25.62 -9.77
N ARG A 112 -3.89 25.68 -9.17
CA ARG A 112 -4.32 24.74 -8.10
C ARG A 112 -4.27 23.28 -8.53
N PHE A 113 -4.69 22.95 -9.77
CA PHE A 113 -4.66 21.58 -10.26
C PHE A 113 -3.24 21.01 -10.31
N LYS A 114 -2.21 21.84 -10.56
CA LYS A 114 -0.80 21.40 -10.58
C LYS A 114 -0.33 20.94 -9.19
N VAL A 115 -0.89 21.51 -8.13
CA VAL A 115 -0.62 21.07 -6.75
C VAL A 115 -1.14 19.65 -6.55
N VAL A 116 -2.42 19.38 -6.90
CA VAL A 116 -3.02 18.06 -6.76
C VAL A 116 -2.26 17.03 -7.59
N VAL A 117 -1.99 17.33 -8.86
CA VAL A 117 -1.25 16.45 -9.77
C VAL A 117 0.16 16.13 -9.20
N SER A 118 0.90 17.15 -8.78
CA SER A 118 2.27 16.95 -8.28
C SER A 118 2.30 16.07 -7.04
N LYS A 119 1.41 16.32 -6.08
CA LYS A 119 1.33 15.52 -4.86
C LYS A 119 0.89 14.08 -5.15
N THR A 120 -0.07 13.90 -6.07
CA THR A 120 -0.49 12.57 -6.51
C THR A 120 0.66 11.80 -7.15
N VAL A 121 1.40 12.42 -8.07
CA VAL A 121 2.55 11.78 -8.74
C VAL A 121 3.61 11.38 -7.70
N VAL A 122 3.99 12.29 -6.81
CA VAL A 122 5.03 12.00 -5.79
C VAL A 122 4.58 10.86 -4.88
N LEU A 123 3.35 10.86 -4.39
CA LEU A 123 2.84 9.78 -3.51
C LEU A 123 2.77 8.43 -4.23
N THR A 124 2.25 8.41 -5.46
CA THR A 124 2.18 7.17 -6.24
C THR A 124 3.56 6.62 -6.57
N VAL A 125 4.53 7.48 -6.90
CA VAL A 125 5.92 7.07 -7.14
C VAL A 125 6.55 6.53 -5.86
N LEU A 126 6.39 7.19 -4.71
CA LEU A 126 6.92 6.73 -3.43
C LEU A 126 6.35 5.35 -3.04
N TRP A 127 5.04 5.16 -3.22
CA TRP A 127 4.39 3.87 -2.99
C TRP A 127 4.94 2.80 -3.92
N THR A 128 5.00 3.11 -5.21
CA THR A 128 5.50 2.16 -6.23
C THR A 128 6.94 1.75 -5.92
N VAL A 129 7.83 2.70 -5.68
CA VAL A 129 9.24 2.40 -5.37
C VAL A 129 9.36 1.58 -4.09
N GLY A 130 8.71 1.97 -3.00
CA GLY A 130 8.76 1.24 -1.73
C GLY A 130 8.19 -0.19 -1.84
N TYR A 131 7.01 -0.33 -2.45
CA TYR A 131 6.35 -1.61 -2.62
C TYR A 131 7.17 -2.58 -3.48
N TRP A 132 7.64 -2.13 -4.65
CA TRP A 132 8.43 -2.96 -5.56
C TRP A 132 9.84 -3.25 -5.02
N LEU A 133 10.39 -2.37 -4.18
CA LEU A 133 11.63 -2.64 -3.45
C LEU A 133 11.42 -3.80 -2.46
N CYS A 134 10.35 -3.76 -1.67
CA CYS A 134 9.99 -4.84 -0.76
C CYS A 134 9.78 -6.16 -1.49
N PHE A 135 9.02 -6.14 -2.60
CA PHE A 135 8.83 -7.32 -3.45
C PHE A 135 10.15 -7.86 -4.00
N GLY A 136 11.00 -6.99 -4.56
CA GLY A 136 12.29 -7.39 -5.15
C GLY A 136 13.22 -8.04 -4.13
N ILE A 137 13.28 -7.51 -2.90
CA ILE A 137 14.06 -8.09 -1.81
C ILE A 137 13.51 -9.48 -1.44
N THR A 138 12.19 -9.59 -1.21
CA THR A 138 11.56 -10.88 -0.88
C THR A 138 11.78 -11.90 -2.01
N TYR A 139 11.61 -11.49 -3.27
CA TYR A 139 11.82 -12.34 -4.43
C TYR A 139 13.27 -12.85 -4.54
N GLY A 140 14.25 -11.96 -4.34
CA GLY A 140 15.66 -12.30 -4.38
C GLY A 140 16.07 -13.30 -3.28
N TYR A 141 15.61 -13.08 -2.04
CA TYR A 141 15.84 -14.02 -0.95
C TYR A 141 15.15 -15.38 -1.18
N ASN A 142 13.92 -15.36 -1.68
CA ASN A 142 13.22 -16.61 -1.99
C ASN A 142 13.91 -17.38 -3.13
N ALA A 143 14.41 -16.70 -4.17
CA ALA A 143 15.17 -17.34 -5.24
C ALA A 143 16.50 -17.93 -4.76
N TYR A 144 17.07 -17.39 -3.68
CA TYR A 144 18.30 -17.90 -3.09
C TYR A 144 18.06 -19.14 -2.20
N PHE A 145 16.98 -19.15 -1.42
CA PHE A 145 16.72 -20.23 -0.45
C PHE A 145 15.79 -21.32 -0.97
N TRP A 146 14.90 -20.99 -1.90
CA TRP A 146 13.83 -21.87 -2.40
C TRP A 146 13.61 -21.62 -3.90
N ASP A 147 12.51 -22.16 -4.42
CA ASP A 147 12.05 -21.93 -5.79
C ASP A 147 10.74 -21.09 -5.76
N ASN A 148 10.75 -19.96 -6.46
CA ASN A 148 9.57 -19.09 -6.59
C ASN A 148 8.46 -19.68 -7.48
N SER A 149 8.77 -20.71 -8.28
CA SER A 149 7.81 -21.34 -9.21
C SER A 149 6.63 -22.02 -8.51
N VAL A 150 6.77 -22.29 -7.21
CA VAL A 150 5.68 -22.88 -6.40
C VAL A 150 4.49 -21.92 -6.24
N ALA A 151 4.68 -20.61 -6.36
CA ALA A 151 3.63 -19.62 -6.23
C ALA A 151 2.98 -19.34 -7.60
N GLN A 152 1.77 -19.86 -7.79
CA GLN A 152 1.00 -19.61 -9.01
C GLN A 152 0.55 -18.14 -9.09
N ASN A 153 0.45 -17.60 -10.31
CA ASN A 153 -0.03 -16.22 -10.54
C ASN A 153 0.59 -15.15 -9.63
N LEU A 154 1.84 -15.35 -9.17
CA LEU A 154 2.53 -14.47 -8.22
C LEU A 154 2.52 -13.01 -8.67
N ILE A 155 2.93 -12.75 -9.91
CA ILE A 155 3.01 -11.37 -10.43
C ILE A 155 1.63 -10.71 -10.46
N LEU A 156 0.58 -11.44 -10.84
CA LEU A 156 -0.78 -10.93 -10.81
C LEU A 156 -1.21 -10.55 -9.39
N SER A 157 -0.95 -11.42 -8.41
CA SER A 157 -1.24 -11.14 -6.99
C SER A 157 -0.54 -9.89 -6.49
N VAL A 158 0.74 -9.73 -6.83
CA VAL A 158 1.56 -8.59 -6.44
C VAL A 158 1.05 -7.31 -7.10
N VAL A 159 0.72 -7.35 -8.40
CA VAL A 159 0.15 -6.19 -9.12
C VAL A 159 -1.23 -5.81 -8.56
N CYS A 160 -2.07 -6.77 -8.23
CA CYS A 160 -3.36 -6.53 -7.58
C CYS A 160 -3.19 -5.78 -6.26
N TRP A 161 -2.29 -6.24 -5.41
CA TRP A 161 -2.03 -5.60 -4.12
C TRP A 161 -1.44 -4.18 -4.27
N TRP A 162 -0.51 -3.99 -5.22
CA TRP A 162 0.02 -2.67 -5.57
C TRP A 162 -1.09 -1.71 -6.00
N LEU A 163 -2.01 -2.18 -6.86
CA LEU A 163 -3.15 -1.39 -7.36
C LEU A 163 -4.12 -1.02 -6.23
N PHE A 164 -4.36 -1.93 -5.28
CA PHE A 164 -5.13 -1.63 -4.08
C PHE A 164 -4.51 -0.46 -3.29
N GLY A 165 -3.19 -0.47 -3.12
CA GLY A 165 -2.48 0.64 -2.47
C GLY A 165 -2.62 1.96 -3.24
N VAL A 166 -2.55 1.95 -4.58
CA VAL A 166 -2.81 3.13 -5.42
C VAL A 166 -4.24 3.66 -5.21
N CYS A 167 -5.22 2.77 -5.09
CA CYS A 167 -6.61 3.15 -4.80
C CYS A 167 -6.73 3.84 -3.43
N VAL A 168 -6.11 3.30 -2.39
CA VAL A 168 -6.11 3.91 -1.04
C VAL A 168 -5.43 5.28 -1.06
N ILE A 169 -4.33 5.44 -1.81
CA ILE A 169 -3.65 6.73 -2.00
C ILE A 169 -4.58 7.73 -2.71
N SER A 170 -5.32 7.31 -3.73
CA SER A 170 -6.27 8.16 -4.45
C SER A 170 -7.40 8.63 -3.53
N LEU A 171 -7.91 7.76 -2.66
CA LEU A 171 -8.86 8.12 -1.59
C LEU A 171 -8.25 9.11 -0.60
N MET A 172 -7.02 8.88 -0.15
CA MET A 172 -6.31 9.78 0.76
C MET A 172 -6.13 11.18 0.16
N ILE A 173 -5.83 11.28 -1.14
CA ILE A 173 -5.73 12.55 -1.86
C ILE A 173 -7.10 13.25 -1.90
N LEU A 174 -8.17 12.52 -2.22
CA LEU A 174 -9.53 13.04 -2.24
C LEU A 174 -9.89 13.64 -0.88
N PHE A 175 -9.71 12.89 0.21
CA PHE A 175 -9.99 13.40 1.55
C PHE A 175 -9.06 14.53 1.98
N SER A 176 -7.83 14.58 1.49
CA SER A 176 -6.91 15.69 1.72
C SER A 176 -7.36 16.99 1.06
N THR A 177 -8.12 16.91 -0.04
CA THR A 177 -8.72 18.10 -0.66
C THR A 177 -9.99 18.56 0.08
N ILE A 178 -10.72 17.65 0.71
CA ILE A 178 -11.94 17.95 1.47
C ILE A 178 -11.60 18.44 2.89
N ALA A 179 -10.86 17.65 3.65
CA ALA A 179 -10.54 17.90 5.03
C ALA A 179 -9.47 18.99 5.19
N SER A 180 -9.54 19.75 6.30
CA SER A 180 -8.54 20.75 6.69
C SER A 180 -7.59 20.22 7.78
N SER A 181 -7.90 19.06 8.37
CA SER A 181 -7.10 18.44 9.42
C SER A 181 -6.59 17.06 8.99
N ASN A 182 -5.43 16.68 9.51
CA ASN A 182 -4.84 15.37 9.25
C ASN A 182 -5.76 14.22 9.75
N THR A 183 -6.37 14.40 10.92
CA THR A 183 -7.34 13.43 11.46
C THR A 183 -8.52 13.23 10.52
N GLY A 184 -9.06 14.30 9.92
CA GLY A 184 -10.15 14.19 8.94
C GLY A 184 -9.75 13.38 7.70
N VAL A 185 -8.51 13.54 7.22
CA VAL A 185 -7.98 12.75 6.10
C VAL A 185 -7.90 11.27 6.48
N LEU A 186 -7.33 10.96 7.64
CA LEU A 186 -7.17 9.59 8.11
C LEU A 186 -8.51 8.90 8.36
N VAL A 187 -9.43 9.57 9.05
CA VAL A 187 -10.77 9.04 9.33
C VAL A 187 -11.54 8.83 8.04
N GLY A 188 -11.54 9.81 7.12
CA GLY A 188 -12.25 9.69 5.85
C GLY A 188 -11.71 8.51 5.01
N THR A 189 -10.39 8.44 4.84
CA THR A 189 -9.75 7.36 4.09
C THR A 189 -10.00 6.01 4.76
N GLY A 190 -9.77 5.92 6.07
CA GLY A 190 -9.95 4.70 6.85
C GLY A 190 -11.38 4.20 6.87
N SER A 191 -12.37 5.09 6.97
CA SER A 191 -13.79 4.73 6.96
C SER A 191 -14.22 4.10 5.64
N VAL A 192 -13.78 4.64 4.49
CA VAL A 192 -14.10 4.05 3.17
C VAL A 192 -13.43 2.70 2.99
N VAL A 193 -12.18 2.56 3.39
CA VAL A 193 -11.46 1.27 3.34
C VAL A 193 -12.14 0.25 4.25
N LEU A 194 -12.46 0.61 5.49
CA LEU A 194 -13.15 -0.26 6.43
C LEU A 194 -14.53 -0.68 5.91
N ALA A 195 -15.32 0.28 5.41
CA ALA A 195 -16.63 -0.02 4.80
C ALA A 195 -16.49 -1.00 3.63
N SER A 196 -15.45 -0.84 2.79
CA SER A 196 -15.17 -1.77 1.70
C SER A 196 -14.84 -3.18 2.20
N TYR A 197 -14.09 -3.32 3.31
CA TYR A 197 -13.83 -4.62 3.93
C TYR A 197 -15.11 -5.24 4.51
N LEU A 198 -15.95 -4.46 5.20
CA LEU A 198 -17.23 -4.94 5.75
C LEU A 198 -18.20 -5.40 4.63
N LEU A 199 -18.28 -4.64 3.54
CA LEU A 199 -19.06 -5.04 2.36
C LEU A 199 -18.48 -6.29 1.69
N GLY A 200 -17.17 -6.49 1.77
CA GLY A 200 -16.47 -7.68 1.27
C GLY A 200 -16.85 -8.98 1.98
N LEU A 201 -17.46 -8.92 3.18
CA LEU A 201 -18.02 -10.09 3.86
C LEU A 201 -19.24 -10.66 3.15
N LEU A 202 -19.88 -9.89 2.27
CA LEU A 202 -21.01 -10.33 1.46
C LEU A 202 -20.53 -11.02 0.18
N PRO A 203 -20.71 -12.34 0.00
CA PRO A 203 -20.14 -13.10 -1.12
C PRO A 203 -20.54 -12.57 -2.51
N LYS A 204 -21.76 -12.01 -2.62
CA LYS A 204 -22.28 -11.48 -3.89
C LYS A 204 -21.56 -10.19 -4.33
N ILE A 205 -21.07 -9.40 -3.38
CA ILE A 205 -20.47 -8.07 -3.63
C ILE A 205 -18.95 -8.15 -3.63
N SER A 206 -18.35 -9.07 -2.87
CA SER A 206 -16.90 -9.18 -2.65
C SER A 206 -16.10 -9.18 -3.95
N LYS A 207 -16.59 -9.83 -5.01
CA LYS A 207 -15.94 -9.92 -6.33
C LYS A 207 -15.83 -8.58 -7.09
N TYR A 208 -16.56 -7.55 -6.67
CA TYR A 208 -16.54 -6.22 -7.28
C TYR A 208 -15.75 -5.20 -6.48
N LEU A 209 -15.35 -5.54 -5.27
CA LEU A 209 -14.70 -4.59 -4.35
C LEU A 209 -13.19 -4.53 -4.55
N PRO A 210 -12.58 -3.34 -4.40
CA PRO A 210 -11.12 -3.19 -4.40
C PRO A 210 -10.40 -4.06 -3.36
N THR A 211 -11.06 -4.39 -2.25
CA THR A 211 -10.51 -5.22 -1.17
C THR A 211 -10.21 -6.66 -1.59
N LEU A 212 -10.86 -7.16 -2.67
CA LEU A 212 -10.48 -8.44 -3.26
C LEU A 212 -9.01 -8.45 -3.70
N LEU A 213 -8.52 -7.31 -4.22
CA LEU A 213 -7.14 -7.17 -4.70
C LEU A 213 -6.10 -7.27 -3.57
N ALA A 214 -6.51 -6.97 -2.34
CA ALA A 214 -5.66 -7.12 -1.16
C ALA A 214 -5.55 -8.58 -0.68
N ASN A 215 -6.35 -9.51 -1.23
CA ASN A 215 -6.30 -10.92 -0.91
C ASN A 215 -5.52 -11.69 -1.99
N GLY A 216 -4.18 -11.69 -1.89
CA GLY A 216 -3.30 -12.37 -2.85
C GLY A 216 -3.18 -13.87 -2.64
N ASN A 217 -3.46 -14.39 -1.42
CA ASN A 217 -3.23 -15.79 -1.08
C ASN A 217 -3.99 -16.78 -1.98
N PRO A 218 -5.29 -16.63 -2.29
CA PRO A 218 -5.98 -17.56 -3.17
C PRO A 218 -5.39 -17.66 -4.57
N LEU A 219 -4.79 -16.57 -5.08
CA LEU A 219 -4.12 -16.57 -6.38
C LEU A 219 -2.80 -17.34 -6.36
N ILE A 220 -1.96 -17.12 -5.33
CA ILE A 220 -0.66 -17.81 -5.24
C ILE A 220 -0.79 -19.30 -4.96
N TYR A 221 -1.87 -19.72 -4.29
CA TYR A 221 -2.22 -21.14 -4.09
C TYR A 221 -2.93 -21.77 -5.30
N GLY A 222 -3.28 -21.00 -6.34
CA GLY A 222 -4.03 -21.49 -7.49
C GLY A 222 -5.48 -21.87 -7.19
N VAL A 223 -6.02 -21.49 -6.03
CA VAL A 223 -7.42 -21.75 -5.63
C VAL A 223 -8.37 -20.82 -6.36
N ALA A 224 -7.94 -19.59 -6.65
CA ALA A 224 -8.75 -18.61 -7.37
C ALA A 224 -8.23 -18.44 -8.80
N GLU A 225 -9.14 -18.37 -9.75
CA GLU A 225 -8.81 -18.08 -11.15
C GLU A 225 -8.46 -16.59 -11.33
N ALA A 226 -7.46 -16.30 -12.16
CA ALA A 226 -7.07 -14.93 -12.52
C ALA A 226 -8.22 -14.10 -13.08
N LYS A 227 -9.14 -14.73 -13.82
CA LYS A 227 -10.31 -14.09 -14.42
C LYS A 227 -11.25 -13.44 -13.38
N THR A 228 -11.34 -14.01 -12.17
CA THR A 228 -12.19 -13.49 -11.10
C THR A 228 -11.74 -12.09 -10.64
N TYR A 229 -10.46 -11.78 -10.78
CA TYR A 229 -9.90 -10.48 -10.35
C TYR A 229 -10.05 -9.37 -11.39
N ILE A 230 -10.31 -9.69 -12.67
CA ILE A 230 -10.36 -8.70 -13.77
C ILE A 230 -11.38 -7.61 -13.48
N VAL A 231 -12.58 -7.98 -13.03
CA VAL A 231 -13.66 -7.01 -12.75
C VAL A 231 -13.27 -6.09 -11.59
N ALA A 232 -12.71 -6.65 -10.52
CA ALA A 232 -12.24 -5.85 -9.37
C ALA A 232 -11.09 -4.92 -9.78
N ILE A 233 -10.16 -5.37 -10.64
CA ILE A 233 -9.09 -4.54 -11.20
C ILE A 233 -9.68 -3.34 -11.95
N LEU A 234 -10.60 -3.57 -12.89
CA LEU A 234 -11.25 -2.50 -13.66
C LEU A 234 -11.98 -1.50 -12.77
N ILE A 235 -12.77 -1.98 -11.82
CA ILE A 235 -13.50 -1.12 -10.88
C ILE A 235 -12.50 -0.31 -10.04
N THR A 236 -11.41 -0.91 -9.56
CA THR A 236 -10.39 -0.24 -8.75
C THR A 236 -9.67 0.85 -9.54
N VAL A 237 -9.33 0.58 -10.81
CA VAL A 237 -8.71 1.59 -11.70
C VAL A 237 -9.67 2.75 -11.93
N VAL A 238 -10.92 2.46 -12.28
CA VAL A 238 -11.94 3.50 -12.52
C VAL A 238 -12.20 4.32 -11.26
N ALA A 239 -12.34 3.67 -10.10
CA ALA A 239 -12.53 4.36 -8.82
C ALA A 239 -11.34 5.27 -8.48
N SER A 240 -10.10 4.81 -8.70
CA SER A 240 -8.89 5.61 -8.46
C SER A 240 -8.85 6.85 -9.37
N LEU A 241 -9.19 6.69 -10.64
CA LEU A 241 -9.27 7.79 -11.60
C LEU A 241 -10.38 8.80 -11.25
N ILE A 242 -11.54 8.31 -10.81
CA ILE A 242 -12.65 9.17 -10.36
C ILE A 242 -12.24 9.95 -9.12
N CYS A 243 -11.64 9.32 -8.11
CA CYS A 243 -11.16 9.99 -6.90
C CYS A 243 -10.16 11.12 -7.25
N PHE A 244 -9.22 10.83 -8.14
CA PHE A 244 -8.27 11.82 -8.62
C PHE A 244 -8.96 12.97 -9.39
N ALA A 245 -9.83 12.66 -10.35
CA ALA A 245 -10.53 13.66 -11.16
C ALA A 245 -11.42 14.58 -10.29
N VAL A 246 -12.11 14.00 -9.28
CA VAL A 246 -12.98 14.75 -8.36
C VAL A 246 -12.17 15.61 -7.38
N SER A 247 -10.95 15.20 -7.03
CA SER A 247 -10.06 15.97 -6.15
C SER A 247 -9.71 17.35 -6.73
N ILE A 248 -9.60 17.48 -8.04
CA ILE A 248 -9.21 18.73 -8.70
C ILE A 248 -10.27 19.84 -8.52
N PRO A 249 -11.55 19.65 -8.91
CA PRO A 249 -12.56 20.68 -8.74
C PRO A 249 -12.86 21.01 -7.27
N ILE A 250 -12.78 20.01 -6.36
CA ILE A 250 -12.95 20.25 -4.92
C ILE A 250 -11.84 21.18 -4.42
N PHE A 251 -10.59 20.88 -4.78
CA PHE A 251 -9.46 21.71 -4.38
C PHE A 251 -9.51 23.11 -5.00
N ASN A 252 -10.01 23.25 -6.22
CA ASN A 252 -10.16 24.56 -6.86
C ASN A 252 -11.16 25.49 -6.13
N LYS A 253 -12.19 24.92 -5.51
CA LYS A 253 -13.21 25.67 -4.75
C LYS A 253 -12.85 25.88 -3.28
N LYS A 254 -11.81 25.21 -2.76
CA LYS A 254 -11.44 25.31 -1.36
C LYS A 254 -10.92 26.70 -1.00
N GLN A 255 -11.49 27.33 0.02
CA GLN A 255 -10.94 28.52 0.63
C GLN A 255 -9.70 28.14 1.45
N LEU A 256 -8.58 28.80 1.16
CA LEU A 256 -7.26 28.55 1.75
C LEU A 256 -6.82 29.75 2.56
#